data_79f0d3064e68d47687799021578b0c29
#
_entry.id   79f0d3064e68d47687799021578b0c29
#
_cell.length_a   1.000
_cell.length_b   1.000
_cell.length_c   1.000
_cell.angle_alpha   90.00
_cell.angle_beta   90.00
_cell.angle_gamma   90.00
#
_symmetry.space_group_name_H-M   'P 1'
#
loop_
_entity.id
_entity.type
_entity.pdbx_description
1 polymer ?
#
loop_
_entity_poly.entity_id
_entity_poly.type
_entity_poly.pdbx_seq_one_letter_code
_entity_poly.pdbx_strand_id
1 'polypeptide(L)'
;MKKSAFITALMAIMTMAVAPAFAQEEQGFKKFNVREDFTENGFQWFHDAELLAAGDKDKSNAMTIGWGGIGTLGGRTALTVYVAEKRYTKEFLDKAEYFTVMAFDVEHSKVLTYMGTKSGRDGDKAQALGLHTAYTTNGTPYYTEASMVIECKIMYAAPFDPQYFKSDVPKRMYANFPAGIHSMYIGEVINAWKK
;
A
#
# COMPACT_ATOMS: atom_id res chain seq x y z
N MET A 1 69.50 -3.98 14.85
CA MET A 1 68.37 -3.18 15.34
C MET A 1 67.24 -3.32 14.35
N LYS A 2 66.24 -4.20 14.62
CA LYS A 2 65.06 -4.43 13.75
C LYS A 2 63.88 -3.73 14.41
N LYS A 3 63.32 -2.70 13.76
CA LYS A 3 62.10 -2.00 14.20
C LYS A 3 60.91 -2.82 13.76
N SER A 4 60.16 -3.35 14.72
CA SER A 4 58.86 -4.02 14.52
C SER A 4 57.79 -2.94 14.37
N ALA A 5 57.11 -2.93 13.24
CA ALA A 5 55.93 -2.08 13.00
C ALA A 5 54.68 -2.83 13.45
N PHE A 6 54.00 -2.35 14.50
CA PHE A 6 52.68 -2.82 14.90
C PHE A 6 51.65 -2.23 13.94
N ILE A 7 51.02 -3.09 13.15
CA ILE A 7 49.85 -2.73 12.35
C ILE A 7 48.61 -2.93 13.26
N THR A 8 48.04 -1.81 13.72
CA THR A 8 46.75 -1.84 14.44
C THR A 8 45.64 -1.90 13.40
N ALA A 9 45.05 -3.08 13.25
CA ALA A 9 43.88 -3.26 12.42
C ALA A 9 42.66 -2.64 13.14
N LEU A 10 42.17 -1.52 12.62
CA LEU A 10 40.96 -0.87 13.05
C LEU A 10 39.77 -1.69 12.51
N MET A 11 39.15 -2.53 13.34
CA MET A 11 37.95 -3.24 13.03
C MET A 11 36.78 -2.22 13.06
N ALA A 12 36.33 -1.76 11.90
CA ALA A 12 35.12 -0.98 11.77
C ALA A 12 33.95 -1.92 12.04
N ILE A 13 33.36 -1.84 13.23
CA ILE A 13 32.09 -2.49 13.55
C ILE A 13 31.03 -1.72 12.76
N MET A 14 30.60 -2.34 11.65
CA MET A 14 29.45 -1.89 10.88
C MET A 14 28.20 -2.21 11.71
N THR A 15 27.76 -1.26 12.53
CA THR A 15 26.44 -1.32 13.18
C THR A 15 25.40 -1.25 12.08
N MET A 16 24.89 -2.42 11.69
CA MET A 16 23.63 -2.46 10.92
C MET A 16 22.58 -1.77 11.78
N ALA A 17 22.16 -0.61 11.32
CA ALA A 17 21.03 0.09 11.90
C ALA A 17 19.79 -0.79 11.74
N VAL A 18 19.44 -1.51 12.79
CA VAL A 18 18.11 -2.12 12.95
C VAL A 18 17.18 -0.95 13.26
N ALA A 19 16.61 -0.37 12.25
CA ALA A 19 15.50 0.54 12.35
C ALA A 19 14.45 0.04 11.34
N PRO A 20 13.21 0.11 11.56
CA PRO A 20 12.43 0.58 12.68
C PRO A 20 11.10 -0.18 12.85
N ALA A 21 11.03 -1.27 13.57
CA ALA A 21 9.76 -1.75 14.11
C ALA A 21 9.17 -0.73 15.12
N PHE A 22 10.04 0.07 15.74
CA PHE A 22 9.65 1.07 16.75
C PHE A 22 8.90 2.29 16.19
N ALA A 23 9.11 2.67 14.93
CA ALA A 23 8.48 3.88 14.38
C ALA A 23 6.95 3.80 14.28
N GLN A 24 6.38 2.60 14.07
CA GLN A 24 4.93 2.40 14.02
C GLN A 24 4.31 2.33 15.44
N GLU A 25 5.01 1.72 16.41
CA GLU A 25 4.54 1.68 17.80
C GLU A 25 4.50 3.07 18.44
N GLU A 26 5.47 3.95 18.15
CA GLU A 26 5.47 5.36 18.59
C GLU A 26 4.26 6.16 18.04
N GLN A 27 3.67 5.74 16.92
CA GLN A 27 2.48 6.34 16.31
C GLN A 27 1.17 5.71 16.80
N GLY A 28 1.23 4.83 17.81
CA GLY A 28 0.07 4.15 18.38
C GLY A 28 -0.39 2.91 17.61
N PHE A 29 0.35 2.49 16.57
CA PHE A 29 0.04 1.26 15.85
C PHE A 29 0.54 0.01 16.57
N LYS A 30 -0.31 -1.03 16.59
CA LYS A 30 0.04 -2.38 17.08
C LYS A 30 0.00 -3.36 15.92
N LYS A 31 1.03 -4.20 15.84
CA LYS A 31 1.07 -5.28 14.84
C LYS A 31 -0.06 -6.27 15.09
N PHE A 32 -0.73 -6.74 14.03
CA PHE A 32 -1.75 -7.77 14.11
C PHE A 32 -1.64 -8.78 12.95
N ASN A 33 -2.23 -9.96 13.13
CA ASN A 33 -2.26 -11.00 12.11
C ASN A 33 -3.58 -10.94 11.34
N VAL A 34 -3.54 -10.49 10.07
CA VAL A 34 -4.73 -10.35 9.23
C VAL A 34 -5.52 -11.66 9.11
N ARG A 35 -4.85 -12.80 9.08
CA ARG A 35 -5.53 -14.10 8.93
C ARG A 35 -6.34 -14.50 10.17
N GLU A 36 -5.87 -14.11 11.35
CA GLU A 36 -6.42 -14.55 12.64
C GLU A 36 -7.25 -13.44 13.29
N ASP A 37 -6.81 -12.20 13.16
CA ASP A 37 -7.31 -11.06 13.94
C ASP A 37 -8.15 -10.06 13.12
N PHE A 38 -8.33 -10.29 11.80
CA PHE A 38 -9.18 -9.42 10.99
C PHE A 38 -10.66 -9.74 11.27
N THR A 39 -11.32 -8.87 11.99
CA THR A 39 -12.69 -9.02 12.45
C THR A 39 -13.72 -8.27 11.62
N GLU A 40 -13.25 -7.40 10.75
CA GLU A 40 -14.10 -6.60 9.87
C GLU A 40 -14.78 -7.47 8.80
N ASN A 41 -16.00 -7.10 8.41
CA ASN A 41 -16.64 -7.70 7.25
C ASN A 41 -15.89 -7.27 5.98
N GLY A 42 -15.17 -8.18 5.33
CA GLY A 42 -14.34 -7.86 4.16
C GLY A 42 -15.11 -7.25 2.99
N PHE A 43 -16.42 -7.57 2.82
CA PHE A 43 -17.25 -6.91 1.82
C PHE A 43 -17.54 -5.45 2.20
N GLN A 44 -17.91 -5.22 3.47
CA GLN A 44 -18.18 -3.88 3.97
C GLN A 44 -16.92 -3.03 3.95
N TRP A 45 -15.78 -3.61 4.34
CA TRP A 45 -14.50 -2.92 4.37
C TRP A 45 -14.15 -2.29 3.02
N PHE A 46 -14.21 -3.05 1.92
CA PHE A 46 -14.00 -2.49 0.60
C PHE A 46 -15.14 -1.59 0.11
N HIS A 47 -16.40 -1.85 0.52
CA HIS A 47 -17.54 -1.00 0.17
C HIS A 47 -17.40 0.40 0.78
N ASP A 48 -16.91 0.50 2.00
CA ASP A 48 -16.71 1.78 2.71
C ASP A 48 -15.53 2.58 2.16
N ALA A 49 -14.76 1.97 1.28
CA ALA A 49 -13.59 2.49 0.60
C ALA A 49 -12.34 2.60 1.50
N GLU A 50 -11.19 2.33 0.87
CA GLU A 50 -9.89 2.34 1.52
C GLU A 50 -8.90 3.18 0.72
N LEU A 51 -7.78 3.58 1.31
CA LEU A 51 -6.67 4.17 0.56
C LEU A 51 -5.65 3.12 0.16
N LEU A 52 -5.30 3.11 -1.11
CA LEU A 52 -4.17 2.40 -1.68
C LEU A 52 -3.02 3.37 -1.90
N ALA A 53 -1.83 3.05 -1.38
CA ALA A 53 -0.61 3.84 -1.64
C ALA A 53 0.51 2.97 -2.19
N ALA A 54 1.30 3.55 -3.09
CA ALA A 54 2.47 2.94 -3.68
C ALA A 54 3.53 4.00 -4.02
N GLY A 55 4.76 3.55 -4.21
CA GLY A 55 5.94 4.38 -4.45
C GLY A 55 6.97 4.19 -3.35
N ASP A 56 7.85 5.16 -3.21
CA ASP A 56 8.96 5.17 -2.27
C ASP A 56 9.13 6.54 -1.59
N LYS A 57 10.26 6.74 -0.91
CA LYS A 57 10.58 7.99 -0.20
C LYS A 57 10.79 9.18 -1.12
N ASP A 58 11.20 8.93 -2.38
CA ASP A 58 11.45 9.99 -3.35
C ASP A 58 10.15 10.46 -3.97
N LYS A 59 9.26 9.51 -4.29
CA LYS A 59 7.97 9.81 -4.88
C LYS A 59 6.94 8.73 -4.62
N SER A 60 5.79 9.12 -4.10
CA SER A 60 4.67 8.23 -3.82
C SER A 60 3.34 8.86 -4.19
N ASN A 61 2.31 8.04 -4.31
CA ASN A 61 0.95 8.53 -4.48
C ASN A 61 -0.04 7.56 -3.83
N ALA A 62 -1.17 8.10 -3.38
CA ALA A 62 -2.29 7.32 -2.89
C ALA A 62 -3.58 7.64 -3.64
N MET A 63 -4.51 6.70 -3.63
CA MET A 63 -5.86 6.87 -4.19
C MET A 63 -6.87 6.06 -3.40
N THR A 64 -8.10 6.48 -3.42
CA THR A 64 -9.20 5.71 -2.86
C THR A 64 -9.57 4.55 -3.79
N ILE A 65 -9.73 3.38 -3.20
CA ILE A 65 -10.24 2.16 -3.83
C ILE A 65 -11.51 1.72 -3.11
N GLY A 66 -12.46 1.12 -3.83
CA GLY A 66 -13.68 0.53 -3.28
C GLY A 66 -13.92 -0.88 -3.83
N TRP A 67 -12.95 -1.42 -4.56
CA TRP A 67 -13.02 -2.76 -5.14
C TRP A 67 -11.79 -3.56 -4.76
N GLY A 68 -12.03 -4.73 -4.21
CA GLY A 68 -10.95 -5.59 -3.75
C GLY A 68 -11.47 -6.86 -3.08
N GLY A 69 -10.59 -7.54 -2.39
CA GLY A 69 -10.92 -8.72 -1.62
C GLY A 69 -9.78 -9.15 -0.73
N ILE A 70 -10.12 -9.81 0.37
CA ILE A 70 -9.19 -10.48 1.27
C ILE A 70 -9.40 -11.97 1.10
N GLY A 71 -8.32 -12.72 0.98
CA GLY A 71 -8.40 -14.16 0.78
C GLY A 71 -7.04 -14.83 0.86
N THR A 72 -6.86 -15.87 0.06
CA THR A 72 -5.60 -16.62 0.00
C THR A 72 -5.17 -16.88 -1.45
N LEU A 73 -3.88 -16.82 -1.70
CA LEU A 73 -3.27 -17.28 -2.95
C LEU A 73 -2.00 -18.05 -2.62
N GLY A 74 -1.87 -19.29 -3.14
CA GLY A 74 -0.71 -20.13 -2.87
C GLY A 74 -0.46 -20.42 -1.38
N GLY A 75 -1.53 -20.49 -0.57
CA GLY A 75 -1.44 -20.70 0.89
C GLY A 75 -1.07 -19.44 1.70
N ARG A 76 -0.86 -18.29 1.03
CA ARG A 76 -0.53 -17.01 1.65
C ARG A 76 -1.78 -16.17 1.86
N THR A 77 -1.83 -15.42 2.96
CA THR A 77 -2.87 -14.39 3.14
C THR A 77 -2.66 -13.32 2.06
N ALA A 78 -3.69 -13.02 1.32
CA ALA A 78 -3.59 -12.16 0.15
C ALA A 78 -4.68 -11.09 0.14
N LEU A 79 -4.32 -9.92 -0.37
CA LEU A 79 -5.20 -8.80 -0.62
C LEU A 79 -5.20 -8.53 -2.12
N THR A 80 -6.40 -8.47 -2.70
CA THR A 80 -6.58 -8.15 -4.13
C THR A 80 -7.12 -6.74 -4.26
N VAL A 81 -6.54 -5.94 -5.13
CA VAL A 81 -7.00 -4.58 -5.43
C VAL A 81 -7.09 -4.36 -6.95
N TYR A 82 -7.98 -3.46 -7.36
CA TYR A 82 -8.20 -3.13 -8.77
C TYR A 82 -7.93 -1.64 -9.02
N VAL A 83 -7.04 -1.34 -9.96
CA VAL A 83 -6.64 0.04 -10.28
C VAL A 83 -6.79 0.28 -11.78
N ALA A 84 -7.59 1.27 -12.15
CA ALA A 84 -7.83 1.62 -13.54
C ALA A 84 -6.59 2.26 -14.19
N GLU A 85 -6.41 2.02 -15.50
CA GLU A 85 -5.18 2.32 -16.24
C GLU A 85 -4.77 3.81 -16.21
N LYS A 86 -5.75 4.74 -16.19
CA LYS A 86 -5.47 6.19 -16.19
C LYS A 86 -5.23 6.76 -14.79
N ARG A 87 -5.34 5.96 -13.72
CA ARG A 87 -5.08 6.42 -12.37
C ARG A 87 -3.58 6.65 -12.15
N TYR A 88 -3.25 7.81 -11.56
CA TYR A 88 -1.84 8.16 -11.32
C TYR A 88 -1.12 7.16 -10.42
N THR A 89 -1.79 6.62 -9.41
CA THR A 89 -1.24 5.60 -8.51
C THR A 89 -0.78 4.34 -9.26
N LYS A 90 -1.40 4.03 -10.43
CA LYS A 90 -0.98 2.90 -11.25
C LYS A 90 0.46 3.00 -11.71
N GLU A 91 0.94 4.20 -12.06
CA GLU A 91 2.32 4.42 -12.48
C GLU A 91 3.36 4.06 -11.40
N PHE A 92 2.93 4.14 -10.13
CA PHE A 92 3.74 3.73 -8.96
C PHE A 92 3.63 2.23 -8.72
N LEU A 93 2.41 1.67 -8.73
CA LEU A 93 2.17 0.24 -8.56
C LEU A 93 2.91 -0.62 -9.59
N ASP A 94 2.95 -0.19 -10.86
CA ASP A 94 3.61 -0.93 -11.93
C ASP A 94 5.14 -1.04 -11.74
N LYS A 95 5.71 -0.18 -10.90
CA LYS A 95 7.15 -0.14 -10.60
C LYS A 95 7.47 -0.64 -9.20
N ALA A 96 6.49 -0.72 -8.33
CA ALA A 96 6.66 -1.07 -6.93
C ALA A 96 6.75 -2.59 -6.73
N GLU A 97 7.50 -3.01 -5.73
CA GLU A 97 7.48 -4.37 -5.20
C GLU A 97 6.39 -4.52 -4.13
N TYR A 98 6.05 -3.42 -3.45
CA TYR A 98 5.12 -3.38 -2.32
C TYR A 98 4.08 -2.27 -2.49
N PHE A 99 2.94 -2.45 -1.83
CA PHE A 99 1.93 -1.41 -1.66
C PHE A 99 1.31 -1.49 -0.27
N THR A 100 0.66 -0.42 0.17
CA THR A 100 -0.15 -0.42 1.38
C THR A 100 -1.61 -0.19 1.06
N VAL A 101 -2.49 -0.80 1.86
CA VAL A 101 -3.92 -0.44 1.94
C VAL A 101 -4.20 0.02 3.36
N MET A 102 -4.93 1.14 3.48
CA MET A 102 -5.16 1.84 4.73
C MET A 102 -6.63 2.10 4.95
N ALA A 103 -7.13 1.75 6.14
CA ALA A 103 -8.43 2.18 6.63
C ALA A 103 -8.33 3.50 7.41
N PHE A 104 -9.43 4.24 7.40
CA PHE A 104 -9.57 5.49 8.16
C PHE A 104 -10.88 5.46 8.93
N ASP A 105 -10.88 6.06 10.12
CA ASP A 105 -12.08 6.22 10.92
C ASP A 105 -13.06 7.22 10.27
N VAL A 106 -14.32 7.17 10.68
CA VAL A 106 -15.41 7.99 10.12
C VAL A 106 -15.10 9.49 10.12
N GLU A 107 -14.38 9.97 11.11
CA GLU A 107 -13.95 11.38 11.21
C GLU A 107 -13.05 11.80 10.05
N HIS A 108 -12.37 10.85 9.41
CA HIS A 108 -11.49 11.04 8.26
C HIS A 108 -12.18 10.75 6.90
N SER A 109 -13.50 10.62 6.84
CA SER A 109 -14.25 10.32 5.60
C SER A 109 -13.98 11.29 4.44
N LYS A 110 -13.65 12.56 4.75
CA LYS A 110 -13.25 13.57 3.75
C LYS A 110 -11.93 13.20 3.04
N VAL A 111 -11.02 12.48 3.73
CA VAL A 111 -9.76 12.00 3.16
C VAL A 111 -10.06 11.09 1.98
N LEU A 112 -10.92 10.08 2.17
CA LEU A 112 -11.28 9.12 1.13
C LEU A 112 -11.91 9.81 -0.09
N THR A 113 -12.83 10.73 0.13
CA THR A 113 -13.47 11.49 -0.96
C THR A 113 -12.45 12.32 -1.75
N TYR A 114 -11.57 13.05 -1.07
CA TYR A 114 -10.56 13.88 -1.72
C TYR A 114 -9.55 13.04 -2.49
N MET A 115 -9.00 12.00 -1.86
CA MET A 115 -8.01 11.10 -2.46
C MET A 115 -8.54 10.36 -3.69
N GLY A 116 -9.86 10.07 -3.74
CA GLY A 116 -10.53 9.40 -4.86
C GLY A 116 -10.87 10.32 -6.03
N THR A 117 -11.08 11.63 -5.77
CA THR A 117 -11.55 12.60 -6.77
C THR A 117 -10.45 13.49 -7.32
N LYS A 118 -9.38 13.76 -6.57
CA LYS A 118 -8.25 14.59 -7.00
C LYS A 118 -7.10 13.74 -7.54
N SER A 119 -6.38 14.30 -8.51
CA SER A 119 -5.21 13.66 -9.08
C SER A 119 -3.93 14.11 -8.37
N GLY A 120 -3.04 13.18 -8.05
CA GLY A 120 -1.70 13.52 -7.56
C GLY A 120 -0.77 14.13 -8.64
N ARG A 121 -1.22 14.19 -9.91
CA ARG A 121 -0.54 14.97 -10.96
C ARG A 121 -0.72 16.46 -10.78
N ASP A 122 -1.81 16.87 -10.12
CA ASP A 122 -2.20 18.28 -9.95
C ASP A 122 -1.63 18.89 -8.66
N GLY A 123 -1.04 18.08 -7.78
CA GLY A 123 -0.44 18.51 -6.52
C GLY A 123 -0.37 17.43 -5.47
N ASP A 124 0.27 17.73 -4.35
CA ASP A 124 0.39 16.84 -3.21
C ASP A 124 -0.93 16.77 -2.43
N LYS A 125 -1.61 15.64 -2.55
CA LYS A 125 -2.90 15.41 -1.91
C LYS A 125 -2.77 15.19 -0.40
N ALA A 126 -1.67 14.59 0.07
CA ALA A 126 -1.43 14.38 1.49
C ALA A 126 -1.22 15.73 2.19
N GLN A 127 -0.37 16.59 1.63
CA GLN A 127 -0.16 17.94 2.12
C GLN A 127 -1.46 18.75 2.17
N ALA A 128 -2.27 18.67 1.10
CA ALA A 128 -3.55 19.39 1.02
C ALA A 128 -4.56 18.97 2.09
N LEU A 129 -4.43 17.75 2.63
CA LEU A 129 -5.27 17.19 3.68
C LEU A 129 -4.62 17.23 5.07
N GLY A 130 -3.38 17.72 5.19
CA GLY A 130 -2.63 17.70 6.44
C GLY A 130 -2.26 16.29 6.92
N LEU A 131 -2.15 15.32 6.00
CA LEU A 131 -1.74 13.96 6.33
C LEU A 131 -0.21 13.86 6.40
N HIS A 132 0.28 13.06 7.34
CA HIS A 132 1.71 12.82 7.53
C HIS A 132 2.10 11.48 6.91
N THR A 133 2.91 11.56 5.85
CA THR A 133 3.44 10.36 5.19
C THR A 133 4.56 9.76 6.01
N ALA A 134 4.44 8.47 6.31
CA ALA A 134 5.50 7.65 6.90
C ALA A 134 5.78 6.45 5.96
N TYR A 135 6.83 5.69 6.29
CA TYR A 135 7.27 4.58 5.46
C TYR A 135 7.49 3.33 6.30
N THR A 136 7.09 2.18 5.76
CA THR A 136 7.37 0.88 6.35
C THR A 136 8.88 0.58 6.30
N THR A 137 9.29 -0.54 6.89
CA THR A 137 10.68 -1.04 6.78
C THR A 137 11.10 -1.34 5.35
N ASN A 138 10.13 -1.67 4.47
CA ASN A 138 10.37 -1.88 3.04
C ASN A 138 10.31 -0.59 2.21
N GLY A 139 10.14 0.57 2.86
CA GLY A 139 10.06 1.87 2.19
C GLY A 139 8.69 2.17 1.57
N THR A 140 7.67 1.37 1.86
CA THR A 140 6.31 1.56 1.32
C THR A 140 5.60 2.69 2.05
N PRO A 141 4.97 3.66 1.34
CA PRO A 141 4.32 4.80 1.96
C PRO A 141 3.01 4.41 2.68
N TYR A 142 2.74 5.06 3.81
CA TYR A 142 1.45 5.05 4.49
C TYR A 142 1.22 6.38 5.21
N TYR A 143 0.00 6.62 5.70
CA TYR A 143 -0.33 7.82 6.46
C TYR A 143 -0.52 7.50 7.94
N THR A 144 0.06 8.34 8.81
CA THR A 144 0.01 8.12 10.26
C THR A 144 -1.38 8.30 10.85
N GLU A 145 -2.28 8.96 10.14
CA GLU A 145 -3.69 9.15 10.53
C GLU A 145 -4.58 7.93 10.28
N ALA A 146 -4.08 6.94 9.52
CA ALA A 146 -4.82 5.71 9.29
C ALA A 146 -5.10 4.97 10.61
N SER A 147 -6.27 4.32 10.72
CA SER A 147 -6.61 3.43 11.83
C SER A 147 -6.05 2.03 11.63
N MET A 148 -5.89 1.61 10.36
CA MET A 148 -5.28 0.33 9.98
C MET A 148 -4.38 0.52 8.77
N VAL A 149 -3.26 -0.19 8.74
CA VAL A 149 -2.32 -0.26 7.60
C VAL A 149 -2.00 -1.71 7.32
N ILE A 150 -2.21 -2.16 6.08
CA ILE A 150 -1.83 -3.49 5.60
C ILE A 150 -0.80 -3.31 4.49
N GLU A 151 0.41 -3.84 4.69
CA GLU A 151 1.48 -3.84 3.69
C GLU A 151 1.52 -5.17 2.94
N CYS A 152 1.52 -5.08 1.62
CA CYS A 152 1.49 -6.22 0.74
C CYS A 152 2.69 -6.25 -0.20
N LYS A 153 3.26 -7.44 -0.41
CA LYS A 153 4.22 -7.74 -1.48
C LYS A 153 3.47 -8.20 -2.72
N ILE A 154 3.68 -7.55 -3.86
CA ILE A 154 2.99 -7.90 -5.11
C ILE A 154 3.41 -9.31 -5.57
N MET A 155 2.44 -10.21 -5.66
CA MET A 155 2.60 -11.57 -6.20
C MET A 155 2.16 -11.66 -7.66
N TYR A 156 1.19 -10.83 -8.06
CA TYR A 156 0.62 -10.85 -9.39
C TYR A 156 0.11 -9.46 -9.78
N ALA A 157 0.32 -9.08 -11.03
CA ALA A 157 -0.22 -7.85 -11.60
C ALA A 157 -0.53 -8.08 -13.09
N ALA A 158 -1.79 -7.86 -13.50
CA ALA A 158 -2.18 -7.91 -14.89
C ALA A 158 -3.41 -7.03 -15.18
N PRO A 159 -3.50 -6.40 -16.37
CA PRO A 159 -4.73 -5.76 -16.79
C PRO A 159 -5.81 -6.82 -17.05
N PHE A 160 -7.07 -6.44 -16.85
CA PHE A 160 -8.15 -7.26 -17.37
C PHE A 160 -8.15 -7.25 -18.89
N ASP A 161 -8.24 -8.44 -19.48
CA ASP A 161 -8.41 -8.59 -20.92
C ASP A 161 -9.91 -8.75 -21.23
N PRO A 162 -10.50 -7.85 -22.03
CA PRO A 162 -11.92 -7.90 -22.38
C PRO A 162 -12.38 -9.22 -22.99
N GLN A 163 -11.49 -9.95 -23.68
CA GLN A 163 -11.83 -11.25 -24.28
C GLN A 163 -12.23 -12.30 -23.24
N TYR A 164 -11.78 -12.16 -21.99
CA TYR A 164 -12.07 -13.09 -20.90
C TYR A 164 -13.29 -12.71 -20.07
N PHE A 165 -13.96 -11.60 -20.35
CA PHE A 165 -15.21 -11.27 -19.69
C PHE A 165 -16.33 -12.23 -20.14
N LYS A 166 -16.84 -13.01 -19.19
CA LYS A 166 -17.88 -14.03 -19.46
C LYS A 166 -19.30 -13.53 -19.23
N SER A 167 -19.46 -12.32 -18.66
CA SER A 167 -20.76 -11.69 -18.46
C SER A 167 -20.81 -10.30 -19.08
N ASP A 168 -22.04 -9.79 -19.28
CA ASP A 168 -22.25 -8.47 -19.87
C ASP A 168 -22.06 -7.33 -18.88
N VAL A 169 -22.04 -7.63 -17.56
CA VAL A 169 -21.86 -6.61 -16.52
C VAL A 169 -20.54 -5.87 -16.69
N PRO A 170 -19.38 -6.53 -16.65
CA PRO A 170 -18.09 -5.84 -16.87
C PRO A 170 -17.97 -5.26 -18.29
N LYS A 171 -18.50 -5.91 -19.31
CA LYS A 171 -18.48 -5.40 -20.69
C LYS A 171 -19.17 -4.04 -20.79
N ARG A 172 -20.39 -3.91 -20.24
CA ARG A 172 -21.15 -2.64 -20.24
C ARG A 172 -20.47 -1.58 -19.38
N MET A 173 -19.94 -1.98 -18.22
CA MET A 173 -19.23 -1.07 -17.32
C MET A 173 -18.03 -0.45 -18.01
N TYR A 174 -17.16 -1.25 -18.63
CA TYR A 174 -15.93 -0.75 -19.26
C TYR A 174 -16.15 -0.06 -20.61
N ALA A 175 -17.28 -0.28 -21.28
CA ALA A 175 -17.59 0.41 -22.54
C ALA A 175 -17.46 1.94 -22.44
N ASN A 176 -17.78 2.52 -21.28
CA ASN A 176 -17.75 3.96 -21.05
C ASN A 176 -17.04 4.36 -19.73
N PHE A 177 -16.18 3.50 -19.17
CA PHE A 177 -15.51 3.80 -17.92
C PHE A 177 -14.38 4.82 -18.14
N PRO A 178 -14.49 6.06 -17.62
CA PRO A 178 -13.58 7.16 -18.01
C PRO A 178 -12.11 6.90 -17.67
N ALA A 179 -11.85 6.14 -16.58
CA ALA A 179 -10.51 5.83 -16.13
C ALA A 179 -9.87 4.64 -16.88
N GLY A 180 -10.59 4.03 -17.84
CA GLY A 180 -10.11 2.88 -18.60
C GLY A 180 -10.27 1.55 -17.86
N ILE A 181 -9.70 0.49 -18.42
CA ILE A 181 -9.81 -0.84 -17.82
C ILE A 181 -8.95 -0.94 -16.56
N HIS A 182 -9.36 -1.79 -15.61
CA HIS A 182 -8.58 -2.04 -14.41
C HIS A 182 -7.51 -3.09 -14.64
N SER A 183 -6.39 -2.90 -13.92
CA SER A 183 -5.46 -3.99 -13.63
C SER A 183 -5.77 -4.56 -12.25
N MET A 184 -5.66 -5.87 -12.12
CA MET A 184 -5.72 -6.59 -10.86
C MET A 184 -4.31 -6.71 -10.29
N TYR A 185 -4.16 -6.38 -9.02
CA TYR A 185 -2.94 -6.64 -8.26
C TYR A 185 -3.30 -7.54 -7.10
N ILE A 186 -2.56 -8.63 -6.92
CA ILE A 186 -2.68 -9.53 -5.78
C ILE A 186 -1.39 -9.42 -4.98
N GLY A 187 -1.48 -9.01 -3.73
CA GLY A 187 -0.36 -8.89 -2.83
C GLY A 187 -0.43 -9.87 -1.66
N GLU A 188 0.68 -10.53 -1.34
CA GLU A 188 0.85 -11.25 -0.07
C GLU A 188 0.88 -10.24 1.07
N VAL A 189 0.03 -10.41 2.07
CA VAL A 189 0.10 -9.61 3.30
C VAL A 189 1.35 -10.00 4.08
N ILE A 190 2.30 -9.08 4.20
CA ILE A 190 3.56 -9.29 4.90
C ILE A 190 3.60 -8.59 6.25
N ASN A 191 2.92 -7.47 6.38
CA ASN A 191 2.77 -6.74 7.63
C ASN A 191 1.39 -6.13 7.74
N ALA A 192 0.87 -6.02 8.95
CA ALA A 192 -0.34 -5.27 9.23
C ALA A 192 -0.30 -4.66 10.64
N TRP A 193 -0.85 -3.45 10.75
CA TRP A 193 -0.90 -2.68 11.99
C TRP A 193 -2.26 -1.99 12.13
N LYS A 194 -2.77 -1.91 13.36
CA LYS A 194 -3.97 -1.15 13.72
C LYS A 194 -3.76 -0.38 15.01
N LYS A 195 -4.48 0.72 15.17
CA LYS A 195 -4.55 1.50 16.42
C LYS A 195 -5.53 0.91 17.42
#